data_19547be6d89e0830854448b6f413ba67
#
_entry.id   19547be6d89e0830854448b6f413ba67
#
_cell.length_a   1.000
_cell.length_b   1.000
_cell.length_c   1.000
_cell.angle_alpha   90.00
_cell.angle_beta   90.00
_cell.angle_gamma   90.00
#
_symmetry.space_group_name_H-M   'P 1'
#
loop_
_entity.id
_entity.type
_entity.pdbx_description
1 polymer ?
#
loop_
_entity_poly.entity_id
_entity_poly.type
_entity_poly.pdbx_seq_one_letter_code
_entity_poly.pdbx_strand_id
1 'polypeptide(L)'
;GGSSITQQLAKNLFLSNERTIERKVNEAFLAIWLETRLTKNEILKLYLDRAYMGGGTFGVDGAAHFYFNKSARDVNLAEAAMLAGLFKAPTKYAPHINLPAARARANVVLDNLVDAGFMTEGQVFGARRNPATAVDRRDENSPNYYLDYAFDEMRKLVDTFPKSYNERVFVVRTAIDMNVQHAAEEAIENQLRQFGRDYHATQAATVVSDLDGGIRAMVGGRDYGASQFNRAVDAYRQPGSSFKPYVYTTALLNGYTPKSIVVDGPVCIGNWCPQNYGHSYSGSVTLTQAITHSINVVPVKLSIALGGKAGPKAGRAKIVEVARRFGITAPLPDTPSLPIGADEVTVLEHAVAYVTFPNKGRAVTPHSVLEVRTGAGDLVWRFDRDGPQPRQAIPASVAADMAGMMSHVVSEGTARRAALDGIPTAGKTGTTNAYRDAWFVGYTGNFTCAVWYGNDDYSPTNRMTGGALPAQTWHDIMVAAHQGVEVKELPGVGMGTKLPTPPANAATVAANGAAPKILDIKPGPPPVLTRRGADILVQVEKMLDDAAKTAGGVTSSDPTKPTKPVSSTSLAFPESFAAATPGDPTAPAPRKN
;
A
#
# COMPACT_ATOMS: atom_id res chain seq x y z
N GLY A 1 4.40 -30.99 10.82
CA GLY A 1 3.27 -31.65 10.18
C GLY A 1 3.71 -32.43 8.96
N GLY A 2 3.35 -33.72 8.87
CA GLY A 2 3.80 -34.62 7.82
C GLY A 2 2.89 -34.61 6.58
N SER A 3 2.70 -33.48 5.89
CA SER A 3 2.00 -33.47 4.61
C SER A 3 2.95 -33.93 3.49
N SER A 4 2.47 -34.84 2.61
CA SER A 4 3.22 -35.27 1.41
C SER A 4 3.37 -34.10 0.41
N ILE A 5 4.28 -34.23 -0.56
CA ILE A 5 4.43 -33.29 -1.68
C ILE A 5 3.11 -33.14 -2.43
N THR A 6 2.41 -34.25 -2.69
CA THR A 6 1.12 -34.25 -3.38
C THR A 6 0.04 -33.50 -2.60
N GLN A 7 -0.01 -33.65 -1.26
CA GLN A 7 -0.91 -32.88 -0.42
C GLN A 7 -0.61 -31.38 -0.43
N GLN A 8 0.67 -31.03 -0.41
CA GLN A 8 1.09 -29.63 -0.52
C GLN A 8 0.75 -29.05 -1.89
N LEU A 9 0.93 -29.82 -2.96
CA LEU A 9 0.55 -29.44 -4.31
C LEU A 9 -0.97 -29.22 -4.41
N ALA A 10 -1.77 -30.16 -3.90
CA ALA A 10 -3.22 -30.05 -3.87
C ALA A 10 -3.68 -28.77 -3.15
N LYS A 11 -3.05 -28.48 -1.99
CA LYS A 11 -3.32 -27.22 -1.28
C LYS A 11 -2.97 -25.99 -2.13
N ASN A 12 -1.82 -25.95 -2.77
CA ASN A 12 -1.33 -24.80 -3.51
C ASN A 12 -2.11 -24.54 -4.82
N LEU A 13 -2.72 -25.58 -5.39
CA LEU A 13 -3.48 -25.48 -6.65
C LEU A 13 -4.96 -25.16 -6.45
N PHE A 14 -5.58 -25.71 -5.38
CA PHE A 14 -7.03 -25.81 -5.31
C PHE A 14 -7.66 -25.30 -4.02
N LEU A 15 -6.89 -25.01 -2.96
CA LEU A 15 -7.44 -24.72 -1.64
C LEU A 15 -6.97 -23.37 -1.09
N SER A 16 -7.80 -22.78 -0.24
CA SER A 16 -7.46 -21.56 0.50
C SER A 16 -6.43 -21.84 1.62
N ASN A 17 -5.82 -20.78 2.17
CA ASN A 17 -4.88 -20.88 3.29
C ASN A 17 -5.54 -21.06 4.67
N GLU A 18 -6.86 -21.23 4.72
CA GLU A 18 -7.59 -21.45 5.98
C GLU A 18 -7.15 -22.73 6.69
N ARG A 19 -7.11 -22.68 8.03
CA ARG A 19 -6.68 -23.82 8.85
C ARG A 19 -7.90 -24.56 9.43
N THR A 20 -8.68 -25.19 8.53
CA THR A 20 -9.86 -25.99 8.93
C THR A 20 -9.62 -27.48 8.71
N ILE A 21 -10.35 -28.32 9.46
CA ILE A 21 -10.31 -29.78 9.30
C ILE A 21 -10.93 -30.16 7.94
N GLU A 22 -12.00 -29.51 7.53
CA GLU A 22 -12.65 -29.70 6.25
C GLU A 22 -11.70 -29.49 5.09
N ARG A 23 -10.97 -28.37 5.08
CA ARG A 23 -9.92 -28.14 4.10
C ARG A 23 -8.86 -29.24 4.08
N LYS A 24 -8.48 -29.77 5.25
CA LYS A 24 -7.47 -30.83 5.36
C LYS A 24 -7.97 -32.16 4.80
N VAL A 25 -9.26 -32.46 4.95
CA VAL A 25 -9.91 -33.61 4.34
C VAL A 25 -9.95 -33.45 2.82
N ASN A 26 -10.36 -32.29 2.32
CA ASN A 26 -10.36 -31.99 0.88
C ASN A 26 -8.96 -32.07 0.27
N GLU A 27 -7.94 -31.59 0.98
CA GLU A 27 -6.52 -31.74 0.59
C GLU A 27 -6.11 -33.21 0.42
N ALA A 28 -6.56 -34.09 1.32
CA ALA A 28 -6.24 -35.53 1.23
C ALA A 28 -6.94 -36.20 0.04
N PHE A 29 -8.22 -35.91 -0.20
CA PHE A 29 -8.95 -36.44 -1.36
C PHE A 29 -8.36 -35.96 -2.69
N LEU A 30 -8.04 -34.67 -2.81
CA LEU A 30 -7.41 -34.11 -3.99
C LEU A 30 -6.02 -34.70 -4.23
N ALA A 31 -5.27 -34.95 -3.16
CA ALA A 31 -3.96 -35.60 -3.26
C ALA A 31 -4.08 -37.04 -3.81
N ILE A 32 -5.03 -37.83 -3.31
CA ILE A 32 -5.30 -39.19 -3.84
C ILE A 32 -5.71 -39.11 -5.32
N TRP A 33 -6.58 -38.17 -5.65
CA TRP A 33 -7.02 -37.98 -7.03
C TRP A 33 -5.85 -37.62 -7.96
N LEU A 34 -4.95 -36.70 -7.55
CA LEU A 34 -3.74 -36.35 -8.30
C LEU A 34 -2.83 -37.60 -8.51
N GLU A 35 -2.64 -38.41 -7.47
CA GLU A 35 -1.83 -39.63 -7.52
C GLU A 35 -2.39 -40.69 -8.50
N THR A 36 -3.71 -40.74 -8.72
CA THR A 36 -4.33 -41.66 -9.68
C THR A 36 -4.23 -41.18 -11.13
N ARG A 37 -3.98 -39.89 -11.36
CA ARG A 37 -3.99 -39.26 -12.68
C ARG A 37 -2.63 -38.83 -13.21
N LEU A 38 -1.70 -38.54 -12.31
CA LEU A 38 -0.38 -38.02 -12.62
C LEU A 38 0.70 -39.00 -12.15
N THR A 39 1.77 -39.07 -12.91
CA THR A 39 2.99 -39.76 -12.49
C THR A 39 3.72 -38.96 -11.39
N LYS A 40 4.58 -39.63 -10.62
CA LYS A 40 5.40 -38.95 -9.59
C LYS A 40 6.24 -37.79 -10.16
N ASN A 41 6.74 -37.94 -11.38
CA ASN A 41 7.54 -36.92 -12.04
C ASN A 41 6.69 -35.71 -12.42
N GLU A 42 5.46 -35.92 -12.88
CA GLU A 42 4.52 -34.81 -13.18
C GLU A 42 4.10 -34.08 -11.91
N ILE A 43 3.82 -34.81 -10.81
CA ILE A 43 3.51 -34.23 -9.49
C ILE A 43 4.70 -33.40 -8.99
N LEU A 44 5.91 -33.95 -9.05
CA LEU A 44 7.11 -33.23 -8.61
C LEU A 44 7.35 -31.98 -9.44
N LYS A 45 7.19 -32.07 -10.76
CA LYS A 45 7.32 -30.93 -11.66
C LYS A 45 6.33 -29.82 -11.33
N LEU A 46 5.04 -30.15 -11.20
CA LEU A 46 4.00 -29.18 -10.84
C LEU A 46 4.28 -28.56 -9.46
N TYR A 47 4.78 -29.34 -8.52
CA TYR A 47 5.16 -28.83 -7.19
C TYR A 47 6.31 -27.83 -7.28
N LEU A 48 7.36 -28.15 -8.03
CA LEU A 48 8.52 -27.27 -8.23
C LEU A 48 8.15 -25.99 -8.99
N ASP A 49 7.19 -26.05 -9.91
CA ASP A 49 6.73 -24.89 -10.70
C ASP A 49 5.80 -23.96 -9.92
N ARG A 50 5.14 -24.45 -8.84
CA ARG A 50 4.07 -23.71 -8.15
C ARG A 50 4.36 -23.34 -6.71
N ALA A 51 5.41 -23.89 -6.11
CA ALA A 51 5.74 -23.60 -4.73
C ALA A 51 6.17 -22.15 -4.55
N TYR A 52 5.67 -21.51 -3.51
CA TYR A 52 6.17 -20.21 -3.09
C TYR A 52 7.59 -20.36 -2.54
N MET A 53 8.51 -19.54 -3.04
CA MET A 53 9.95 -19.65 -2.77
C MET A 53 10.52 -18.45 -1.99
N GLY A 54 9.66 -17.57 -1.47
CA GLY A 54 10.09 -16.33 -0.81
C GLY A 54 10.32 -15.17 -1.82
N GLY A 55 10.43 -13.94 -1.33
CA GLY A 55 10.70 -12.76 -2.17
C GLY A 55 9.64 -12.50 -3.25
N GLY A 56 8.38 -12.91 -3.02
CA GLY A 56 7.32 -12.79 -4.03
C GLY A 56 7.42 -13.78 -5.18
N THR A 57 8.38 -14.71 -5.18
CA THR A 57 8.62 -15.63 -6.30
C THR A 57 7.91 -16.98 -6.14
N PHE A 58 7.45 -17.50 -7.26
CA PHE A 58 6.84 -18.83 -7.37
C PHE A 58 7.62 -19.69 -8.34
N GLY A 59 7.76 -20.97 -8.00
CA GLY A 59 8.52 -21.95 -8.76
C GLY A 59 10.03 -21.83 -8.59
N VAL A 60 10.71 -22.98 -8.79
CA VAL A 60 12.18 -23.08 -8.60
C VAL A 60 12.93 -22.26 -9.64
N ASP A 61 12.43 -22.22 -10.88
CA ASP A 61 13.07 -21.45 -11.95
C ASP A 61 12.92 -19.95 -11.72
N GLY A 62 11.71 -19.49 -11.30
CA GLY A 62 11.50 -18.11 -10.89
C GLY A 62 12.39 -17.69 -9.72
N ALA A 63 12.55 -18.57 -8.72
CA ALA A 63 13.45 -18.33 -7.59
C ALA A 63 14.94 -18.34 -7.99
N ALA A 64 15.35 -19.22 -8.91
CA ALA A 64 16.72 -19.24 -9.42
C ALA A 64 17.07 -17.95 -10.18
N HIS A 65 16.15 -17.46 -11.00
CA HIS A 65 16.28 -16.15 -11.63
C HIS A 65 16.30 -15.03 -10.60
N PHE A 66 15.43 -15.07 -9.61
CA PHE A 66 15.34 -14.04 -8.58
C PHE A 66 16.58 -14.01 -7.67
N TYR A 67 17.03 -15.14 -7.15
CA TYR A 67 18.14 -15.17 -6.20
C TYR A 67 19.53 -15.21 -6.85
N PHE A 68 19.66 -15.78 -8.05
CA PHE A 68 20.98 -16.05 -8.67
C PHE A 68 21.14 -15.48 -10.08
N ASN A 69 20.08 -14.88 -10.65
CA ASN A 69 20.05 -14.41 -12.04
C ASN A 69 20.41 -15.50 -13.07
N LYS A 70 19.95 -16.73 -12.81
CA LYS A 70 20.22 -17.92 -13.63
C LYS A 70 18.95 -18.73 -13.80
N SER A 71 18.85 -19.50 -14.89
CA SER A 71 17.85 -20.57 -14.96
C SER A 71 18.12 -21.63 -13.89
N ALA A 72 17.07 -22.31 -13.41
CA ALA A 72 17.22 -23.47 -12.51
C ALA A 72 18.09 -24.58 -13.09
N ARG A 73 18.31 -24.63 -14.40
CA ARG A 73 19.18 -25.57 -15.08
C ARG A 73 20.67 -25.25 -14.92
N ASP A 74 21.00 -24.00 -14.62
CA ASP A 74 22.35 -23.46 -14.58
C ASP A 74 22.86 -23.24 -13.16
N VAL A 75 22.03 -23.54 -12.14
CA VAL A 75 22.43 -23.41 -10.73
C VAL A 75 23.44 -24.50 -10.35
N ASN A 76 24.44 -24.12 -9.57
CA ASN A 76 25.39 -25.07 -8.99
C ASN A 76 24.79 -25.78 -7.76
N LEU A 77 25.50 -26.73 -7.21
CA LEU A 77 25.04 -27.54 -6.07
C LEU A 77 24.73 -26.70 -4.82
N ALA A 78 25.52 -25.67 -4.52
CA ALA A 78 25.27 -24.79 -3.37
C ALA A 78 24.01 -23.96 -3.56
N GLU A 79 23.78 -23.45 -4.75
CA GLU A 79 22.57 -22.72 -5.14
C GLU A 79 21.33 -23.64 -5.12
N ALA A 80 21.44 -24.84 -5.67
CA ALA A 80 20.38 -25.85 -5.65
C ALA A 80 19.99 -26.23 -4.21
N ALA A 81 20.98 -26.46 -3.33
CA ALA A 81 20.75 -26.76 -1.93
C ALA A 81 20.06 -25.59 -1.18
N MET A 82 20.41 -24.35 -1.53
CA MET A 82 19.76 -23.16 -0.96
C MET A 82 18.31 -23.07 -1.42
N LEU A 83 18.00 -23.24 -2.71
CA LEU A 83 16.63 -23.30 -3.22
C LEU A 83 15.81 -24.41 -2.57
N ALA A 84 16.38 -25.63 -2.46
CA ALA A 84 15.72 -26.75 -1.77
C ALA A 84 15.45 -26.43 -0.28
N GLY A 85 16.32 -25.66 0.35
CA GLY A 85 16.16 -25.21 1.73
C GLY A 85 14.92 -24.34 1.96
N LEU A 86 14.48 -23.57 0.94
CA LEU A 86 13.34 -22.65 1.02
C LEU A 86 11.99 -23.35 1.22
N PHE A 87 11.83 -24.58 0.72
CA PHE A 87 10.57 -25.32 0.87
C PHE A 87 10.14 -25.55 2.32
N LYS A 88 11.07 -25.50 3.28
CA LYS A 88 10.75 -25.65 4.71
C LYS A 88 10.06 -24.41 5.29
N ALA A 89 10.54 -23.23 4.96
CA ALA A 89 10.00 -21.94 5.40
C ALA A 89 10.54 -20.83 4.50
N PRO A 90 9.90 -20.56 3.35
CA PRO A 90 10.43 -19.69 2.30
C PRO A 90 10.69 -18.26 2.78
N THR A 91 9.82 -17.69 3.59
CA THR A 91 10.02 -16.33 4.14
C THR A 91 11.18 -16.29 5.16
N LYS A 92 11.31 -17.33 6.01
CA LYS A 92 12.36 -17.36 7.05
C LYS A 92 13.76 -17.57 6.49
N TYR A 93 13.87 -18.37 5.43
CA TYR A 93 15.14 -18.74 4.82
C TYR A 93 15.43 -18.03 3.51
N ALA A 94 14.66 -17.00 3.16
CA ALA A 94 14.91 -16.17 1.99
C ALA A 94 16.32 -15.55 2.05
N PRO A 95 17.20 -15.82 1.08
CA PRO A 95 18.62 -15.41 1.15
C PRO A 95 18.80 -13.87 1.16
N HIS A 96 17.92 -13.13 0.53
CA HIS A 96 17.95 -11.66 0.52
C HIS A 96 17.58 -11.03 1.86
N ILE A 97 16.85 -11.76 2.74
CA ILE A 97 16.47 -11.31 4.08
C ILE A 97 17.47 -11.79 5.13
N ASN A 98 17.84 -13.08 5.08
CA ASN A 98 18.70 -13.69 6.09
C ASN A 98 19.65 -14.74 5.46
N LEU A 99 20.70 -14.23 4.81
CA LEU A 99 21.69 -15.07 4.14
C LEU A 99 22.37 -16.11 5.06
N PRO A 100 22.73 -15.76 6.34
CA PRO A 100 23.29 -16.76 7.26
C PRO A 100 22.32 -17.92 7.54
N ALA A 101 21.04 -17.64 7.77
CA ALA A 101 20.04 -18.69 7.99
C ALA A 101 19.77 -19.52 6.73
N ALA A 102 19.78 -18.90 5.54
CA ALA A 102 19.67 -19.58 4.27
C ALA A 102 20.84 -20.56 4.04
N ARG A 103 22.08 -20.13 4.30
CA ARG A 103 23.28 -20.96 4.21
C ARG A 103 23.28 -22.12 5.20
N ALA A 104 22.92 -21.86 6.47
CA ALA A 104 22.77 -22.90 7.47
C ALA A 104 21.74 -23.95 7.04
N ARG A 105 20.60 -23.52 6.46
CA ARG A 105 19.59 -24.45 5.95
C ARG A 105 20.05 -25.21 4.71
N ALA A 106 20.80 -24.59 3.80
CA ALA A 106 21.41 -25.25 2.65
C ALA A 106 22.39 -26.37 3.09
N ASN A 107 23.18 -26.12 4.13
CA ASN A 107 24.07 -27.16 4.69
C ASN A 107 23.28 -28.37 5.19
N VAL A 108 22.16 -28.18 5.87
CA VAL A 108 21.27 -29.30 6.27
C VAL A 108 20.74 -30.08 5.05
N VAL A 109 20.51 -29.41 3.92
CA VAL A 109 20.10 -30.09 2.68
C VAL A 109 21.25 -30.92 2.13
N LEU A 110 22.49 -30.40 2.14
CA LEU A 110 23.68 -31.12 1.72
C LEU A 110 23.96 -32.36 2.62
N ASP A 111 23.79 -32.20 3.95
CA ASP A 111 23.89 -33.33 4.90
C ASP A 111 22.86 -34.42 4.57
N ASN A 112 21.60 -34.04 4.34
CA ASN A 112 20.56 -35.00 3.97
C ASN A 112 20.83 -35.73 2.65
N LEU A 113 21.50 -35.09 1.68
CA LEU A 113 21.90 -35.74 0.43
C LEU A 113 22.97 -36.82 0.67
N VAL A 114 23.88 -36.58 1.61
CA VAL A 114 24.90 -37.56 2.00
C VAL A 114 24.27 -38.70 2.81
N ASP A 115 23.47 -38.36 3.82
CA ASP A 115 22.80 -39.35 4.68
C ASP A 115 21.86 -40.26 3.89
N ALA A 116 21.21 -39.75 2.85
CA ALA A 116 20.35 -40.52 1.97
C ALA A 116 21.12 -41.30 0.88
N GLY A 117 22.44 -41.17 0.82
CA GLY A 117 23.27 -41.86 -0.15
C GLY A 117 23.21 -41.35 -1.59
N PHE A 118 22.61 -40.17 -1.81
CA PHE A 118 22.58 -39.55 -3.14
C PHE A 118 23.91 -38.91 -3.53
N MET A 119 24.71 -38.49 -2.54
CA MET A 119 26.02 -37.87 -2.73
C MET A 119 27.00 -38.35 -1.65
N THR A 120 28.29 -38.23 -1.95
CA THR A 120 29.35 -38.46 -0.98
C THR A 120 29.80 -37.17 -0.31
N GLU A 121 30.44 -37.24 0.85
CA GLU A 121 31.03 -36.07 1.53
C GLU A 121 31.98 -35.28 0.62
N GLY A 122 32.78 -35.96 -0.22
CA GLY A 122 33.67 -35.32 -1.18
C GLY A 122 32.94 -34.48 -2.24
N GLN A 123 31.77 -34.95 -2.69
CA GLN A 123 30.96 -34.23 -3.69
C GLN A 123 30.30 -32.95 -3.12
N VAL A 124 29.87 -32.97 -1.85
CA VAL A 124 29.26 -31.80 -1.21
C VAL A 124 30.27 -30.84 -0.60
N PHE A 125 31.53 -31.27 -0.43
CA PHE A 125 32.58 -30.46 0.19
C PHE A 125 32.79 -29.12 -0.50
N GLY A 126 32.81 -29.08 -1.82
CA GLY A 126 32.95 -27.86 -2.60
C GLY A 126 31.79 -26.84 -2.37
N ALA A 127 30.57 -27.36 -2.28
CA ALA A 127 29.38 -26.55 -2.02
C ALA A 127 29.32 -25.97 -0.60
N ARG A 128 29.82 -26.71 0.40
CA ARG A 128 29.95 -26.22 1.77
C ARG A 128 31.04 -25.16 1.91
N ARG A 129 32.19 -25.34 1.21
CA ARG A 129 33.29 -24.37 1.25
C ARG A 129 32.98 -23.08 0.51
N ASN A 130 32.23 -23.17 -0.58
CA ASN A 130 31.79 -22.02 -1.39
C ASN A 130 30.26 -21.94 -1.36
N PRO A 131 29.66 -21.50 -0.24
CA PRO A 131 28.23 -21.44 -0.10
C PRO A 131 27.64 -20.39 -1.06
N ALA A 132 26.43 -20.65 -1.54
CA ALA A 132 25.73 -19.76 -2.43
C ALA A 132 25.57 -18.36 -1.81
N THR A 133 25.71 -17.38 -2.67
CA THR A 133 25.43 -15.97 -2.36
C THR A 133 24.31 -15.55 -3.29
N ALA A 134 23.20 -15.08 -2.72
CA ALA A 134 22.17 -14.44 -3.52
C ALA A 134 22.81 -13.22 -4.20
N VAL A 135 22.48 -13.00 -5.46
CA VAL A 135 22.76 -11.73 -6.11
C VAL A 135 22.07 -10.68 -5.23
N ASP A 136 22.80 -9.66 -4.86
CA ASP A 136 22.22 -8.52 -4.15
C ASP A 136 21.30 -7.79 -5.14
N ARG A 137 20.18 -8.40 -5.36
CA ARG A 137 19.03 -7.74 -5.93
C ARG A 137 18.32 -7.06 -4.75
N ARG A 138 18.90 -6.00 -4.27
CA ARG A 138 18.11 -4.78 -4.29
C ARG A 138 17.82 -4.60 -5.78
N ASP A 139 16.73 -5.16 -6.22
CA ASP A 139 16.18 -4.83 -7.52
C ASP A 139 15.76 -3.37 -7.34
N GLU A 140 16.77 -2.50 -7.47
CA GLU A 140 16.67 -1.04 -7.40
C GLU A 140 15.62 -0.53 -8.39
N ASN A 141 15.04 -1.44 -9.17
CA ASN A 141 14.14 -1.18 -10.26
C ASN A 141 12.77 -1.87 -10.15
N SER A 142 12.46 -2.68 -9.13
CA SER A 142 11.14 -3.30 -9.02
C SER A 142 10.23 -2.53 -8.05
N PRO A 143 9.20 -1.84 -8.54
CA PRO A 143 8.27 -1.06 -7.71
C PRO A 143 7.25 -1.98 -6.99
N ASN A 144 7.73 -2.87 -6.13
CA ASN A 144 6.96 -3.97 -5.57
C ASN A 144 5.66 -3.55 -4.87
N TYR A 145 5.67 -2.50 -4.05
CA TYR A 145 4.44 -2.00 -3.42
C TYR A 145 3.41 -1.51 -4.45
N TYR A 146 3.90 -0.87 -5.52
CA TYR A 146 3.05 -0.43 -6.62
C TYR A 146 2.48 -1.61 -7.40
N LEU A 147 3.29 -2.62 -7.69
CA LEU A 147 2.88 -3.82 -8.44
C LEU A 147 1.84 -4.63 -7.68
N ASP A 148 1.99 -4.77 -6.36
CA ASP A 148 0.97 -5.43 -5.53
C ASP A 148 -0.36 -4.66 -5.57
N TYR A 149 -0.31 -3.33 -5.44
CA TYR A 149 -1.50 -2.49 -5.55
C TYR A 149 -2.17 -2.62 -6.94
N ALA A 150 -1.38 -2.54 -8.02
CA ALA A 150 -1.88 -2.69 -9.38
C ALA A 150 -2.46 -4.09 -9.65
N PHE A 151 -1.85 -5.13 -9.10
CA PHE A 151 -2.35 -6.49 -9.20
C PHE A 151 -3.69 -6.67 -8.50
N ASP A 152 -3.84 -6.11 -7.30
CA ASP A 152 -5.12 -6.17 -6.56
C ASP A 152 -6.23 -5.37 -7.25
N GLU A 153 -5.91 -4.23 -7.86
CA GLU A 153 -6.85 -3.47 -8.69
C GLU A 153 -7.25 -4.28 -9.93
N MET A 154 -6.26 -4.87 -10.63
CA MET A 154 -6.50 -5.71 -11.78
C MET A 154 -7.39 -6.91 -11.46
N ARG A 155 -7.16 -7.60 -10.32
CA ARG A 155 -8.01 -8.72 -9.88
C ARG A 155 -9.47 -8.30 -9.75
N LYS A 156 -9.72 -7.19 -9.05
CA LYS A 156 -11.08 -6.64 -8.88
C LYS A 156 -11.71 -6.28 -10.22
N LEU A 157 -10.90 -5.77 -11.15
CA LEU A 157 -11.36 -5.39 -12.49
C LEU A 157 -11.74 -6.61 -13.33
N VAL A 158 -10.92 -7.67 -13.33
CA VAL A 158 -11.19 -8.94 -14.05
C VAL A 158 -12.50 -9.58 -13.59
N ASP A 159 -12.81 -9.50 -12.29
CA ASP A 159 -14.08 -10.02 -11.74
C ASP A 159 -15.32 -9.33 -12.35
N THR A 160 -15.16 -8.15 -12.94
CA THR A 160 -16.24 -7.40 -13.63
C THR A 160 -16.38 -7.76 -15.10
N PHE A 161 -15.41 -8.46 -15.68
CA PHE A 161 -15.43 -8.81 -17.10
C PHE A 161 -16.49 -9.89 -17.41
N PRO A 162 -17.05 -9.88 -18.63
CA PRO A 162 -18.00 -10.92 -19.04
C PRO A 162 -17.38 -12.32 -18.92
N LYS A 163 -18.12 -13.26 -18.35
CA LYS A 163 -17.68 -14.67 -18.18
C LYS A 163 -17.38 -15.40 -19.50
N SER A 164 -17.74 -14.81 -20.64
CA SER A 164 -17.38 -15.29 -21.98
C SER A 164 -15.91 -15.10 -22.34
N TYR A 165 -15.19 -14.26 -21.60
CA TYR A 165 -13.73 -14.15 -21.73
C TYR A 165 -13.07 -15.35 -21.05
N ASN A 166 -12.73 -16.38 -21.82
CA ASN A 166 -11.95 -17.54 -21.36
C ASN A 166 -10.44 -17.26 -21.28
N GLU A 167 -10.07 -15.99 -21.25
CA GLU A 167 -8.68 -15.55 -21.22
C GLU A 167 -8.08 -15.79 -19.85
N ARG A 168 -6.88 -16.39 -19.84
CA ARG A 168 -6.09 -16.62 -18.62
C ARG A 168 -4.86 -15.71 -18.51
N VAL A 169 -4.59 -14.97 -19.56
CA VAL A 169 -3.44 -14.08 -19.65
C VAL A 169 -3.90 -12.70 -20.09
N PHE A 170 -3.60 -11.72 -19.27
CA PHE A 170 -3.86 -10.33 -19.59
C PHE A 170 -2.56 -9.54 -19.62
N VAL A 171 -2.45 -8.61 -20.55
CA VAL A 171 -1.39 -7.60 -20.60
C VAL A 171 -1.98 -6.31 -20.04
N VAL A 172 -1.36 -5.81 -18.98
CA VAL A 172 -1.83 -4.64 -18.24
C VAL A 172 -0.83 -3.49 -18.42
N ARG A 173 -1.31 -2.35 -18.87
CA ARG A 173 -0.55 -1.09 -18.86
C ARG A 173 -0.96 -0.29 -17.62
N THR A 174 0.02 0.08 -16.84
CA THR A 174 -0.18 0.83 -15.61
C THR A 174 0.14 2.31 -15.76
N ALA A 175 -0.27 3.13 -14.79
CA ALA A 175 -0.01 4.56 -14.73
C ALA A 175 1.38 4.91 -14.17
N ILE A 176 2.15 3.93 -13.72
CA ILE A 176 3.46 4.16 -13.08
C ILE A 176 4.39 5.00 -13.98
N ASP A 177 5.10 5.92 -13.36
CA ASP A 177 6.26 6.58 -13.94
C ASP A 177 7.50 6.10 -13.18
N MET A 178 8.36 5.34 -13.86
CA MET A 178 9.53 4.72 -13.22
C MET A 178 10.53 5.74 -12.69
N ASN A 179 10.66 6.92 -13.33
CA ASN A 179 11.56 7.96 -12.84
C ASN A 179 11.04 8.56 -11.54
N VAL A 180 9.73 8.80 -11.44
CA VAL A 180 9.09 9.32 -10.24
C VAL A 180 9.10 8.26 -9.13
N GLN A 181 8.88 6.99 -9.49
CA GLN A 181 8.93 5.86 -8.54
C GLN A 181 10.31 5.73 -7.90
N HIS A 182 11.37 5.69 -8.71
CA HIS A 182 12.76 5.61 -8.21
C HIS A 182 13.13 6.82 -7.36
N ALA A 183 12.74 8.02 -7.80
CA ALA A 183 12.97 9.22 -7.02
C ALA A 183 12.27 9.18 -5.65
N ALA A 184 11.05 8.61 -5.59
CA ALA A 184 10.31 8.44 -4.35
C ALA A 184 10.96 7.43 -3.40
N GLU A 185 11.42 6.30 -3.93
CA GLU A 185 12.15 5.27 -3.17
C GLU A 185 13.47 5.83 -2.62
N GLU A 186 14.25 6.49 -3.48
CA GLU A 186 15.53 7.09 -3.12
C GLU A 186 15.36 8.23 -2.11
N ALA A 187 14.37 9.10 -2.28
CA ALA A 187 14.11 10.20 -1.35
C ALA A 187 13.77 9.67 0.06
N ILE A 188 12.92 8.64 0.17
CA ILE A 188 12.59 8.01 1.45
C ILE A 188 13.82 7.36 2.08
N GLU A 189 14.57 6.53 1.32
CA GLU A 189 15.75 5.85 1.87
C GLU A 189 16.82 6.85 2.29
N ASN A 190 17.10 7.89 1.50
CA ASN A 190 18.08 8.91 1.84
C ASN A 190 17.73 9.65 3.13
N GLN A 191 16.47 10.07 3.30
CA GLN A 191 16.04 10.78 4.50
C GLN A 191 16.06 9.87 5.74
N LEU A 192 15.59 8.62 5.63
CA LEU A 192 15.62 7.66 6.74
C LEU A 192 17.05 7.25 7.11
N ARG A 193 17.93 7.09 6.13
CA ARG A 193 19.33 6.73 6.36
C ARG A 193 20.09 7.86 7.06
N GLN A 194 19.86 9.13 6.65
CA GLN A 194 20.58 10.26 7.18
C GLN A 194 20.01 10.72 8.53
N PHE A 195 18.70 10.78 8.68
CA PHE A 195 18.03 11.44 9.79
C PHE A 195 17.07 10.55 10.59
N GLY A 196 16.79 9.34 10.10
CA GLY A 196 15.82 8.44 10.74
C GLY A 196 16.16 8.13 12.20
N ARG A 197 17.46 7.96 12.51
CA ARG A 197 17.92 7.71 13.88
C ARG A 197 17.71 8.94 14.76
N ASP A 198 18.02 10.14 14.27
CA ASP A 198 17.91 11.38 15.04
C ASP A 198 16.46 11.71 15.35
N TYR A 199 15.58 11.47 14.39
CA TYR A 199 14.15 11.63 14.56
C TYR A 199 13.45 10.41 15.18
N HIS A 200 14.15 9.30 15.45
CA HIS A 200 13.52 8.06 15.89
C HIS A 200 12.35 7.66 14.97
N ALA A 201 12.59 7.72 13.65
CA ALA A 201 11.64 7.35 12.62
C ALA A 201 12.18 6.16 11.81
N THR A 202 11.40 5.10 11.69
CA THR A 202 11.82 3.85 11.05
C THR A 202 11.15 3.59 9.73
N GLN A 203 9.98 4.21 9.50
CA GLN A 203 9.15 3.99 8.32
C GLN A 203 8.71 5.30 7.69
N ALA A 204 8.44 5.21 6.39
CA ALA A 204 7.80 6.27 5.63
C ALA A 204 6.96 5.65 4.50
N ALA A 205 5.98 6.40 4.01
CA ALA A 205 5.20 6.03 2.84
C ALA A 205 4.86 7.25 2.01
N THR A 206 4.75 7.08 0.70
CA THR A 206 4.37 8.16 -0.21
C THR A 206 3.53 7.64 -1.37
N VAL A 207 2.67 8.53 -1.89
CA VAL A 207 1.89 8.33 -3.11
C VAL A 207 1.98 9.60 -3.94
N VAL A 208 2.29 9.46 -5.23
CA VAL A 208 2.22 10.53 -6.23
C VAL A 208 1.10 10.21 -7.20
N SER A 209 0.21 11.17 -7.43
CA SER A 209 -0.95 11.03 -8.31
C SER A 209 -1.01 12.13 -9.34
N ASP A 210 -1.45 11.78 -10.56
CA ASP A 210 -1.92 12.74 -11.55
C ASP A 210 -3.23 13.39 -11.12
N LEU A 211 -3.64 14.42 -11.85
CA LEU A 211 -4.91 15.10 -11.60
C LEU A 211 -6.13 14.33 -12.13
N ASP A 212 -5.95 13.21 -12.82
CA ASP A 212 -7.02 12.27 -13.18
C ASP A 212 -7.16 11.12 -12.16
N GLY A 213 -6.24 11.02 -11.19
CA GLY A 213 -6.19 9.96 -10.18
C GLY A 213 -5.23 8.82 -10.50
N GLY A 214 -4.52 8.88 -11.63
CA GLY A 214 -3.49 7.90 -12.00
C GLY A 214 -2.32 7.92 -11.01
N ILE A 215 -2.02 6.78 -10.42
CA ILE A 215 -0.92 6.65 -9.44
C ILE A 215 0.40 6.50 -10.20
N ARG A 216 1.25 7.53 -10.11
CA ARG A 216 2.55 7.60 -10.78
C ARG A 216 3.67 6.96 -9.99
N ALA A 217 3.57 7.01 -8.65
CA ALA A 217 4.50 6.35 -7.75
C ALA A 217 3.79 5.96 -6.45
N MET A 218 4.23 4.85 -5.86
CA MET A 218 3.76 4.39 -4.55
C MET A 218 4.89 3.68 -3.82
N VAL A 219 5.22 4.16 -2.62
CA VAL A 219 6.18 3.54 -1.73
C VAL A 219 5.49 3.27 -0.39
N GLY A 220 5.35 2.00 -0.03
CA GLY A 220 4.63 1.56 1.17
C GLY A 220 5.50 1.32 2.40
N GLY A 221 6.79 1.60 2.32
CA GLY A 221 7.75 1.41 3.42
C GLY A 221 9.18 1.56 2.95
N ARG A 222 10.11 1.52 3.91
CA ARG A 222 11.54 1.67 3.63
C ARG A 222 12.11 0.53 2.78
N ASP A 223 11.70 -0.70 3.06
CA ASP A 223 12.25 -1.91 2.44
C ASP A 223 11.14 -2.95 2.28
N TYR A 224 10.78 -3.24 1.04
CA TYR A 224 9.77 -4.25 0.70
C TYR A 224 10.20 -5.66 1.09
N GLY A 225 11.50 -5.97 0.98
CA GLY A 225 12.05 -7.26 1.38
C GLY A 225 11.93 -7.52 2.89
N ALA A 226 12.06 -6.48 3.70
CA ALA A 226 11.90 -6.55 5.14
C ALA A 226 10.40 -6.60 5.56
N SER A 227 9.53 -5.88 4.84
CA SER A 227 8.09 -5.83 5.14
C SER A 227 7.28 -5.55 3.88
N GLN A 228 6.43 -6.49 3.47
CA GLN A 228 5.50 -6.34 2.35
C GLN A 228 4.23 -5.55 2.73
N PHE A 229 4.07 -5.16 3.99
CA PHE A 229 2.94 -4.36 4.45
C PHE A 229 2.97 -2.98 3.80
N ASN A 230 2.00 -2.71 2.93
CA ASN A 230 1.92 -1.46 2.17
C ASN A 230 1.29 -0.34 3.02
N ARG A 231 2.13 0.45 3.70
CA ARG A 231 1.66 1.53 4.58
C ARG A 231 0.97 2.66 3.83
N ALA A 232 1.16 2.73 2.52
CA ALA A 232 0.46 3.72 1.72
C ALA A 232 -1.05 3.41 1.56
N VAL A 233 -1.41 2.13 1.61
CA VAL A 233 -2.78 1.63 1.34
C VAL A 233 -3.44 1.05 2.59
N ASP A 234 -2.67 0.30 3.40
CA ASP A 234 -3.23 -0.54 4.46
C ASP A 234 -3.05 0.06 5.87
N ALA A 235 -2.15 1.04 6.04
CA ALA A 235 -1.95 1.70 7.32
C ALA A 235 -2.89 2.90 7.48
N TYR A 236 -3.76 2.83 8.47
CA TYR A 236 -4.54 3.98 8.94
C TYR A 236 -3.71 4.79 9.92
N ARG A 237 -3.50 6.08 9.63
CA ARG A 237 -2.68 6.99 10.44
C ARG A 237 -3.35 8.35 10.61
N GLN A 238 -3.16 8.96 11.77
CA GLN A 238 -3.73 10.28 12.06
C GLN A 238 -3.09 11.34 11.17
N PRO A 239 -3.85 12.05 10.32
CA PRO A 239 -3.32 13.10 9.44
C PRO A 239 -2.93 14.37 10.19
N GLY A 240 -3.40 14.55 11.42
CA GLY A 240 -3.18 15.77 12.18
C GLY A 240 -3.61 17.01 11.38
N SER A 241 -2.83 18.06 11.45
CA SER A 241 -3.15 19.33 10.78
C SER A 241 -3.32 19.27 9.26
N SER A 242 -2.90 18.18 8.59
CA SER A 242 -3.17 18.02 7.16
C SER A 242 -4.65 17.71 6.85
N PHE A 243 -5.46 17.41 7.87
CA PHE A 243 -6.92 17.31 7.74
C PHE A 243 -7.63 18.68 7.70
N LYS A 244 -7.00 19.73 8.20
CA LYS A 244 -7.62 21.08 8.30
C LYS A 244 -8.18 21.63 6.98
N PRO A 245 -7.58 21.40 5.78
CA PRO A 245 -8.17 21.87 4.53
C PRO A 245 -9.61 21.45 4.32
N TYR A 246 -10.05 20.27 4.79
CA TYR A 246 -11.47 19.89 4.71
C TYR A 246 -12.36 20.80 5.56
N VAL A 247 -11.88 21.23 6.73
CA VAL A 247 -12.60 22.18 7.61
C VAL A 247 -12.71 23.54 6.95
N TYR A 248 -11.61 24.07 6.41
CA TYR A 248 -11.59 25.38 5.74
C TYR A 248 -12.42 25.36 4.46
N THR A 249 -12.34 24.28 3.68
CA THR A 249 -13.22 24.09 2.51
C THR A 249 -14.70 24.13 2.92
N THR A 250 -15.07 23.45 4.00
CA THR A 250 -16.43 23.47 4.53
C THR A 250 -16.84 24.88 4.95
N ALA A 251 -15.94 25.66 5.55
CA ALA A 251 -16.21 27.05 5.91
C ALA A 251 -16.45 27.91 4.66
N LEU A 252 -15.59 27.81 3.63
CA LEU A 252 -15.78 28.55 2.37
C LEU A 252 -17.12 28.18 1.70
N LEU A 253 -17.51 26.91 1.70
CA LEU A 253 -18.81 26.45 1.18
C LEU A 253 -20.02 27.03 1.97
N ASN A 254 -19.81 27.49 3.20
CA ASN A 254 -20.84 28.09 4.06
C ASN A 254 -20.68 29.61 4.18
N GLY A 255 -20.08 30.28 3.19
CA GLY A 255 -20.07 31.74 3.05
C GLY A 255 -18.88 32.45 3.70
N TYR A 256 -17.93 31.72 4.28
CA TYR A 256 -16.65 32.31 4.68
C TYR A 256 -15.78 32.60 3.45
N THR A 257 -14.83 33.49 3.59
CA THR A 257 -13.83 33.83 2.57
C THR A 257 -12.42 33.70 3.13
N PRO A 258 -11.37 33.65 2.30
CA PRO A 258 -9.98 33.65 2.77
C PRO A 258 -9.64 34.79 3.73
N LYS A 259 -10.35 35.95 3.59
CA LYS A 259 -10.19 37.15 4.41
C LYS A 259 -11.09 37.19 5.65
N SER A 260 -12.01 36.24 5.81
CA SER A 260 -12.88 36.17 7.00
C SER A 260 -12.02 36.06 8.26
N ILE A 261 -12.38 36.86 9.28
CA ILE A 261 -11.65 36.93 10.54
C ILE A 261 -12.27 35.98 11.55
N VAL A 262 -11.41 35.23 12.22
CA VAL A 262 -11.73 34.37 13.37
C VAL A 262 -10.79 34.71 14.51
N VAL A 263 -11.30 34.76 15.74
CA VAL A 263 -10.46 35.02 16.92
C VAL A 263 -9.69 33.76 17.31
N ASP A 264 -8.37 33.77 17.18
CA ASP A 264 -7.46 32.79 17.78
C ASP A 264 -7.38 33.07 19.29
N GLY A 265 -8.08 32.28 20.07
CA GLY A 265 -8.18 32.37 21.52
C GLY A 265 -8.79 31.11 22.09
N PRO A 266 -8.83 30.93 23.40
CA PRO A 266 -9.30 29.69 24.04
C PRO A 266 -10.67 29.23 23.53
N VAL A 267 -10.83 27.92 23.40
CA VAL A 267 -12.09 27.26 23.07
C VAL A 267 -12.13 25.89 23.73
N CYS A 268 -13.33 25.51 24.21
CA CYS A 268 -13.56 24.16 24.76
C CYS A 268 -14.81 23.55 24.14
N ILE A 269 -14.82 22.23 23.98
CA ILE A 269 -15.99 21.42 23.65
C ILE A 269 -16.13 20.39 24.77
N GLY A 270 -17.09 20.60 25.67
CA GLY A 270 -17.14 19.86 26.93
C GLY A 270 -15.86 20.05 27.75
N ASN A 271 -15.24 18.97 28.16
CA ASN A 271 -13.99 18.99 28.93
C ASN A 271 -12.72 19.05 28.06
N TRP A 272 -12.86 19.07 26.74
CA TRP A 272 -11.71 19.12 25.83
C TRP A 272 -11.45 20.56 25.37
N CYS A 273 -10.26 21.08 25.72
CA CYS A 273 -9.80 22.43 25.38
C CYS A 273 -8.49 22.34 24.59
N PRO A 274 -8.54 22.34 23.24
CA PRO A 274 -7.34 22.31 22.42
C PRO A 274 -6.50 23.58 22.57
N GLN A 275 -5.19 23.41 22.41
CA GLN A 275 -4.22 24.51 22.43
C GLN A 275 -3.47 24.59 21.11
N ASN A 276 -2.97 25.78 20.78
CA ASN A 276 -2.02 25.96 19.70
C ASN A 276 -0.66 25.31 20.05
N TYR A 277 0.10 24.98 19.02
CA TYR A 277 1.42 24.33 19.19
C TYR A 277 2.37 25.13 20.12
N GLY A 278 2.37 26.45 20.00
CA GLY A 278 3.21 27.36 20.82
C GLY A 278 2.59 27.79 22.14
N HIS A 279 1.44 27.22 22.56
CA HIS A 279 0.69 27.59 23.77
C HIS A 279 0.33 29.09 23.86
N SER A 280 0.33 29.80 22.72
CA SER A 280 0.00 31.22 22.59
C SER A 280 -1.13 31.43 21.59
N TYR A 281 -1.75 32.59 21.67
CA TYR A 281 -2.85 33.00 20.82
C TYR A 281 -2.52 34.32 20.11
N SER A 282 -2.97 34.43 18.85
CA SER A 282 -2.67 35.58 17.98
C SER A 282 -3.83 36.60 17.92
N GLY A 283 -4.94 36.36 18.61
CA GLY A 283 -6.11 37.23 18.55
C GLY A 283 -6.85 37.12 17.20
N SER A 284 -7.21 38.25 16.61
CA SER A 284 -7.93 38.26 15.33
C SER A 284 -7.01 37.90 14.17
N VAL A 285 -7.32 36.82 13.48
CA VAL A 285 -6.58 36.33 12.31
C VAL A 285 -7.52 36.04 11.15
N THR A 286 -7.03 36.21 9.92
CA THR A 286 -7.78 35.76 8.73
C THR A 286 -7.71 34.23 8.59
N LEU A 287 -8.63 33.63 7.83
CA LEU A 287 -8.58 32.20 7.54
C LEU A 287 -7.27 31.82 6.83
N THR A 288 -6.77 32.69 5.94
CA THR A 288 -5.46 32.50 5.29
C THR A 288 -4.32 32.43 6.33
N GLN A 289 -4.22 33.40 7.23
CA GLN A 289 -3.21 33.38 8.29
C GLN A 289 -3.32 32.15 9.19
N ALA A 290 -4.55 31.76 9.53
CA ALA A 290 -4.80 30.61 10.39
C ALA A 290 -4.35 29.27 9.78
N ILE A 291 -4.59 29.04 8.47
CA ILE A 291 -4.12 27.83 7.80
C ILE A 291 -2.61 27.87 7.53
N THR A 292 -2.05 29.03 7.19
CA THR A 292 -0.61 29.26 6.95
C THR A 292 0.24 28.85 8.16
N HIS A 293 -0.15 29.30 9.35
CA HIS A 293 0.52 28.99 10.60
C HIS A 293 -0.03 27.78 11.32
N SER A 294 -0.98 27.06 10.69
CA SER A 294 -1.56 25.83 11.22
C SER A 294 -2.18 25.98 12.63
N ILE A 295 -2.81 27.12 12.91
CA ILE A 295 -3.47 27.39 14.20
C ILE A 295 -4.49 26.29 14.52
N ASN A 296 -4.48 25.73 15.76
CA ASN A 296 -5.35 24.60 16.12
C ASN A 296 -6.75 25.01 16.53
N VAL A 297 -6.89 26.12 17.24
CA VAL A 297 -8.19 26.51 17.80
C VAL A 297 -9.15 27.04 16.72
N VAL A 298 -8.64 27.60 15.63
CA VAL A 298 -9.47 28.16 14.56
C VAL A 298 -10.33 27.10 13.86
N PRO A 299 -9.82 25.94 13.36
CA PRO A 299 -10.67 24.92 12.77
C PRO A 299 -11.70 24.34 13.76
N VAL A 300 -11.39 24.30 15.05
CA VAL A 300 -12.35 23.87 16.09
C VAL A 300 -13.49 24.90 16.21
N LYS A 301 -13.17 26.20 16.26
CA LYS A 301 -14.18 27.27 16.27
C LYS A 301 -15.02 27.28 15.00
N LEU A 302 -14.40 27.06 13.83
CA LEU A 302 -15.13 26.91 12.56
C LEU A 302 -16.11 25.74 12.62
N SER A 303 -15.70 24.57 13.15
CA SER A 303 -16.59 23.42 13.27
C SER A 303 -17.80 23.69 14.16
N ILE A 304 -17.63 24.47 15.24
CA ILE A 304 -18.73 24.92 16.11
C ILE A 304 -19.67 25.86 15.34
N ALA A 305 -19.10 26.88 14.67
CA ALA A 305 -19.86 27.87 13.92
C ALA A 305 -20.66 27.26 12.76
N LEU A 306 -20.07 26.28 12.05
CA LEU A 306 -20.72 25.54 10.96
C LEU A 306 -21.94 24.74 11.43
N GLY A 307 -21.98 24.34 12.69
CA GLY A 307 -23.13 23.66 13.29
C GLY A 307 -24.30 24.57 13.57
N GLY A 308 -24.05 25.88 13.79
CA GLY A 308 -25.08 26.87 14.08
C GLY A 308 -25.99 26.44 15.26
N LYS A 309 -27.28 26.58 15.07
CA LYS A 309 -28.30 26.19 16.09
C LYS A 309 -28.34 24.67 16.33
N ALA A 310 -27.87 23.83 15.37
CA ALA A 310 -27.85 22.39 15.51
C ALA A 310 -26.64 21.85 16.31
N GLY A 311 -25.73 22.75 16.71
CA GLY A 311 -24.62 22.46 17.60
C GLY A 311 -23.36 21.88 16.91
N PRO A 312 -22.27 21.70 17.67
CA PRO A 312 -20.95 21.34 17.12
C PRO A 312 -20.93 20.02 16.33
N LYS A 313 -21.76 19.04 16.70
CA LYS A 313 -21.89 17.76 16.01
C LYS A 313 -22.32 17.94 14.54
N ALA A 314 -23.29 18.84 14.29
CA ALA A 314 -23.75 19.12 12.94
C ALA A 314 -22.65 19.80 12.09
N GLY A 315 -21.81 20.63 12.71
CA GLY A 315 -20.66 21.21 12.00
C GLY A 315 -19.61 20.16 11.61
N ARG A 316 -19.29 19.24 12.51
CA ARG A 316 -18.40 18.12 12.17
C ARG A 316 -18.98 17.21 11.11
N ALA A 317 -20.28 16.94 11.13
CA ALA A 317 -20.95 16.16 10.08
C ALA A 317 -20.80 16.79 8.69
N LYS A 318 -20.89 18.13 8.56
CA LYS A 318 -20.62 18.85 7.30
C LYS A 318 -19.16 18.68 6.85
N ILE A 319 -18.21 18.68 7.77
CA ILE A 319 -16.79 18.48 7.47
C ILE A 319 -16.55 17.05 6.96
N VAL A 320 -17.14 16.06 7.62
CA VAL A 320 -17.07 14.66 7.18
C VAL A 320 -17.69 14.49 5.79
N GLU A 321 -18.82 15.16 5.52
CA GLU A 321 -19.44 15.15 4.20
C GLU A 321 -18.50 15.68 3.11
N VAL A 322 -17.79 16.79 3.35
CA VAL A 322 -16.79 17.31 2.41
C VAL A 322 -15.63 16.33 2.22
N ALA A 323 -15.10 15.74 3.30
CA ALA A 323 -14.07 14.72 3.19
C ALA A 323 -14.54 13.51 2.35
N ARG A 324 -15.79 13.06 2.53
CA ARG A 324 -16.42 12.01 1.72
C ARG A 324 -16.56 12.40 0.25
N ARG A 325 -16.94 13.65 -0.04
CA ARG A 325 -16.99 14.16 -1.42
C ARG A 325 -15.62 14.14 -2.09
N PHE A 326 -14.55 14.30 -1.34
CA PHE A 326 -13.16 14.24 -1.83
C PHE A 326 -12.62 12.81 -2.00
N GLY A 327 -13.37 11.80 -1.54
CA GLY A 327 -13.01 10.39 -1.71
C GLY A 327 -12.43 9.71 -0.47
N ILE A 328 -12.40 10.36 0.69
CA ILE A 328 -12.01 9.69 1.94
C ILE A 328 -13.06 8.65 2.30
N THR A 329 -12.67 7.39 2.42
CA THR A 329 -13.54 6.26 2.79
C THR A 329 -13.27 5.76 4.21
N ALA A 330 -12.11 6.09 4.78
CA ALA A 330 -11.72 5.76 6.15
C ALA A 330 -12.79 6.18 7.17
N PRO A 331 -13.02 5.42 8.24
CA PRO A 331 -13.94 5.81 9.31
C PRO A 331 -13.57 7.17 9.91
N LEU A 332 -14.53 8.08 9.95
CA LEU A 332 -14.38 9.41 10.56
C LEU A 332 -15.44 9.56 11.67
N PRO A 333 -15.17 9.05 12.87
CA PRO A 333 -16.11 9.12 14.00
C PRO A 333 -16.33 10.58 14.45
N ASP A 334 -17.50 10.84 15.07
CA ASP A 334 -17.84 12.17 15.56
C ASP A 334 -17.08 12.47 16.86
N THR A 335 -15.82 12.88 16.74
CA THR A 335 -14.98 13.30 17.86
C THR A 335 -14.82 14.82 17.93
N PRO A 336 -14.74 15.45 19.11
CA PRO A 336 -14.44 16.88 19.23
C PRO A 336 -13.14 17.30 18.52
N SER A 337 -12.16 16.39 18.42
CA SER A 337 -10.84 16.59 17.82
C SER A 337 -10.77 16.32 16.31
N LEU A 338 -11.85 15.82 15.68
CA LEU A 338 -11.92 15.62 14.22
C LEU A 338 -11.42 16.84 13.41
N PRO A 339 -11.77 18.12 13.76
CA PRO A 339 -11.33 19.26 12.97
C PRO A 339 -9.81 19.49 12.94
N ILE A 340 -9.08 18.87 13.82
CA ILE A 340 -7.59 18.93 13.86
C ILE A 340 -6.92 17.63 13.40
N GLY A 341 -7.71 16.67 12.87
CA GLY A 341 -7.21 15.45 12.25
C GLY A 341 -6.83 14.34 13.21
N ALA A 342 -7.65 14.11 14.24
CA ALA A 342 -7.45 13.01 15.18
C ALA A 342 -7.91 11.65 14.64
N ASP A 343 -8.73 11.64 13.60
CA ASP A 343 -9.23 10.41 12.98
C ASP A 343 -8.33 9.98 11.83
N GLU A 344 -8.17 8.68 11.66
CA GLU A 344 -7.14 8.10 10.80
C GLU A 344 -7.56 8.01 9.33
N VAL A 345 -6.58 8.15 8.41
CA VAL A 345 -6.73 7.99 6.96
C VAL A 345 -5.53 7.22 6.41
N THR A 346 -5.64 6.70 5.18
CA THR A 346 -4.48 6.14 4.46
C THR A 346 -3.73 7.23 3.69
N VAL A 347 -2.46 6.98 3.36
CA VAL A 347 -1.66 7.91 2.53
C VAL A 347 -2.26 8.06 1.15
N LEU A 348 -2.74 6.96 0.56
CA LEU A 348 -3.39 6.94 -0.75
C LEU A 348 -4.65 7.80 -0.77
N GLU A 349 -5.59 7.57 0.16
CA GLU A 349 -6.83 8.35 0.20
C GLU A 349 -6.55 9.84 0.39
N HIS A 350 -5.60 10.16 1.28
CA HIS A 350 -5.26 11.55 1.59
C HIS A 350 -4.57 12.25 0.43
N ALA A 351 -3.66 11.57 -0.31
CA ALA A 351 -3.04 12.08 -1.53
C ALA A 351 -4.09 12.40 -2.60
N VAL A 352 -4.98 11.43 -2.88
CA VAL A 352 -5.96 11.55 -3.97
C VAL A 352 -7.09 12.52 -3.61
N ALA A 353 -7.48 12.63 -2.35
CA ALA A 353 -8.43 13.64 -1.90
C ALA A 353 -7.94 15.08 -2.20
N TYR A 354 -6.64 15.33 -2.04
CA TYR A 354 -6.04 16.63 -2.35
C TYR A 354 -6.01 16.97 -3.85
N VAL A 355 -6.14 15.98 -4.74
CA VAL A 355 -6.29 16.22 -6.20
C VAL A 355 -7.47 17.16 -6.48
N THR A 356 -8.51 17.14 -5.65
CA THR A 356 -9.68 18.00 -5.79
C THR A 356 -9.31 19.49 -5.88
N PHE A 357 -8.25 19.94 -5.21
CA PHE A 357 -7.86 21.35 -5.22
C PHE A 357 -7.26 21.79 -6.57
N PRO A 358 -6.16 21.20 -7.08
CA PRO A 358 -5.60 21.58 -8.37
C PRO A 358 -6.51 21.21 -9.55
N ASN A 359 -7.42 20.24 -9.38
CA ASN A 359 -8.35 19.77 -10.40
C ASN A 359 -9.67 20.57 -10.45
N LYS A 360 -9.63 21.85 -10.07
CA LYS A 360 -10.77 22.78 -10.14
C LYS A 360 -12.02 22.27 -9.39
N GLY A 361 -11.82 21.63 -8.26
CA GLY A 361 -12.89 21.11 -7.40
C GLY A 361 -13.45 19.75 -7.82
N ARG A 362 -12.84 19.07 -8.78
CA ARG A 362 -13.27 17.73 -9.22
C ARG A 362 -12.49 16.66 -8.48
N ALA A 363 -13.20 15.80 -7.77
CA ALA A 363 -12.66 14.59 -7.13
C ALA A 363 -12.53 13.47 -8.15
N VAL A 364 -11.51 12.63 -7.96
CA VAL A 364 -11.13 11.52 -8.83
C VAL A 364 -11.07 10.21 -8.05
N THR A 365 -11.03 9.10 -8.77
CA THR A 365 -10.81 7.77 -8.20
C THR A 365 -9.35 7.37 -8.41
N PRO A 366 -8.63 6.93 -7.37
CA PRO A 366 -7.29 6.41 -7.55
C PRO A 366 -7.30 5.18 -8.46
N HIS A 367 -6.33 5.12 -9.38
CA HIS A 367 -6.16 3.98 -10.25
C HIS A 367 -4.70 3.79 -10.65
N SER A 368 -4.29 2.54 -10.74
CA SER A 368 -2.98 2.15 -11.27
C SER A 368 -3.08 1.53 -12.66
N VAL A 369 -4.25 0.96 -13.02
CA VAL A 369 -4.48 0.31 -14.30
C VAL A 369 -5.01 1.32 -15.32
N LEU A 370 -4.32 1.46 -16.46
CA LEU A 370 -4.74 2.31 -17.56
C LEU A 370 -5.41 1.52 -18.69
N GLU A 371 -4.92 0.30 -18.94
CA GLU A 371 -5.39 -0.51 -20.07
C GLU A 371 -5.19 -1.99 -19.79
N VAL A 372 -6.15 -2.80 -20.19
CA VAL A 372 -6.11 -4.27 -20.12
C VAL A 372 -6.35 -4.84 -21.51
N ARG A 373 -5.43 -5.70 -21.95
CA ARG A 373 -5.52 -6.44 -23.22
C ARG A 373 -5.49 -7.94 -22.95
N THR A 374 -6.06 -8.72 -23.90
CA THR A 374 -5.88 -10.17 -23.93
C THR A 374 -4.43 -10.54 -24.27
N GLY A 375 -4.06 -11.80 -24.08
CA GLY A 375 -2.79 -12.33 -24.56
C GLY A 375 -2.61 -12.24 -26.09
N ALA A 376 -3.70 -12.15 -26.84
CA ALA A 376 -3.73 -11.94 -28.30
C ALA A 376 -3.60 -10.46 -28.70
N GLY A 377 -3.67 -9.53 -27.73
CA GLY A 377 -3.53 -8.10 -27.96
C GLY A 377 -4.85 -7.32 -28.07
N ASP A 378 -6.02 -7.99 -27.97
CA ASP A 378 -7.31 -7.34 -28.04
C ASP A 378 -7.56 -6.46 -26.82
N LEU A 379 -8.08 -5.24 -27.04
CA LEU A 379 -8.39 -4.30 -25.98
C LEU A 379 -9.67 -4.72 -25.24
N VAL A 380 -9.54 -5.06 -23.96
CA VAL A 380 -10.65 -5.46 -23.08
C VAL A 380 -11.21 -4.25 -22.34
N TRP A 381 -10.34 -3.46 -21.73
CA TRP A 381 -10.74 -2.35 -20.89
C TRP A 381 -9.72 -1.20 -20.96
N ARG A 382 -10.20 0.04 -20.82
CA ARG A 382 -9.36 1.23 -20.78
C ARG A 382 -9.95 2.28 -19.84
N PHE A 383 -9.14 2.84 -18.96
CA PHE A 383 -9.59 3.74 -17.89
C PHE A 383 -10.34 4.97 -18.42
N ASP A 384 -9.84 5.62 -19.46
CA ASP A 384 -10.44 6.83 -20.04
C ASP A 384 -11.80 6.60 -20.71
N ARG A 385 -12.11 5.34 -21.08
CA ARG A 385 -13.38 4.93 -21.68
C ARG A 385 -14.34 4.29 -20.67
N ASP A 386 -13.83 3.39 -19.84
CA ASP A 386 -14.61 2.46 -19.02
C ASP A 386 -14.52 2.77 -17.51
N GLY A 387 -13.54 3.61 -17.13
CA GLY A 387 -13.28 3.97 -15.74
C GLY A 387 -14.24 5.04 -15.19
N PRO A 388 -14.22 5.23 -13.86
CA PRO A 388 -15.05 6.24 -13.22
C PRO A 388 -14.60 7.65 -13.62
N GLN A 389 -15.56 8.48 -14.03
CA GLN A 389 -15.30 9.86 -14.43
C GLN A 389 -15.15 10.79 -13.23
N PRO A 390 -14.27 11.83 -13.31
CA PRO A 390 -14.15 12.85 -12.27
C PRO A 390 -15.47 13.55 -12.00
N ARG A 391 -15.84 13.68 -10.72
CA ARG A 391 -17.09 14.34 -10.31
C ARG A 391 -16.83 15.68 -9.62
N GLN A 392 -17.66 16.68 -9.88
CA GLN A 392 -17.57 17.96 -9.17
C GLN A 392 -17.92 17.76 -7.70
N ALA A 393 -16.94 17.91 -6.81
CA ALA A 393 -17.09 17.78 -5.37
C ALA A 393 -17.35 19.13 -4.70
N ILE A 394 -16.69 20.20 -5.19
CA ILE A 394 -16.83 21.58 -4.72
C ILE A 394 -16.73 22.54 -5.92
N PRO A 395 -17.25 23.79 -5.81
CA PRO A 395 -17.08 24.80 -6.85
C PRO A 395 -15.60 25.08 -7.14
N ALA A 396 -15.27 25.35 -8.41
CA ALA A 396 -13.90 25.65 -8.84
C ALA A 396 -13.32 26.89 -8.13
N SER A 397 -14.15 27.90 -7.82
CA SER A 397 -13.75 29.09 -7.07
C SER A 397 -13.29 28.73 -5.65
N VAL A 398 -14.00 27.82 -4.96
CA VAL A 398 -13.62 27.36 -3.62
C VAL A 398 -12.31 26.58 -3.66
N ALA A 399 -12.10 25.75 -4.69
CA ALA A 399 -10.84 25.05 -4.88
C ALA A 399 -9.67 26.03 -5.12
N ALA A 400 -9.89 27.08 -5.92
CA ALA A 400 -8.91 28.13 -6.18
C ALA A 400 -8.58 28.94 -4.91
N ASP A 401 -9.59 29.33 -4.14
CA ASP A 401 -9.40 30.02 -2.84
C ASP A 401 -8.57 29.15 -1.88
N MET A 402 -8.88 27.86 -1.80
CA MET A 402 -8.11 26.92 -0.97
C MET A 402 -6.66 26.77 -1.45
N ALA A 403 -6.43 26.67 -2.75
CA ALA A 403 -5.08 26.60 -3.30
C ALA A 403 -4.29 27.88 -3.01
N GLY A 404 -4.91 29.05 -3.19
CA GLY A 404 -4.34 30.34 -2.79
C GLY A 404 -3.98 30.40 -1.31
N MET A 405 -4.88 29.99 -0.41
CA MET A 405 -4.60 29.93 1.04
C MET A 405 -3.47 28.95 1.37
N MET A 406 -3.45 27.76 0.75
CA MET A 406 -2.44 26.73 1.03
C MET A 406 -1.08 27.01 0.38
N SER A 407 -0.99 27.87 -0.65
CA SER A 407 0.30 28.31 -1.18
C SER A 407 1.11 29.10 -0.16
N HIS A 408 0.44 29.88 0.72
CA HIS A 408 1.08 30.60 1.83
C HIS A 408 1.71 29.64 2.87
N VAL A 409 1.19 28.42 3.02
CA VAL A 409 1.80 27.40 3.90
C VAL A 409 3.21 27.04 3.41
N VAL A 410 3.41 27.01 2.09
CA VAL A 410 4.69 26.69 1.45
C VAL A 410 5.60 27.91 1.36
N SER A 411 5.08 29.09 0.98
CA SER A 411 5.89 30.29 0.76
C SER A 411 6.40 30.91 2.08
N GLU A 412 5.58 30.98 3.10
CA GLU A 412 5.89 31.69 4.37
C GLU A 412 5.50 30.92 5.64
N GLY A 413 4.76 29.81 5.50
CA GLY A 413 4.21 29.04 6.60
C GLY A 413 5.08 27.88 7.09
N THR A 414 4.40 26.78 7.42
CA THR A 414 5.02 25.61 8.08
C THR A 414 5.76 24.67 7.12
N ALA A 415 5.65 24.85 5.79
CA ALA A 415 6.18 23.93 4.79
C ALA A 415 7.19 24.56 3.80
N ARG A 416 7.99 25.51 4.23
CA ARG A 416 8.96 26.20 3.35
C ARG A 416 9.92 25.25 2.62
N ARG A 417 10.25 24.11 3.22
CA ARG A 417 11.14 23.10 2.60
C ARG A 417 10.51 22.40 1.38
N ALA A 418 9.19 22.50 1.21
CA ALA A 418 8.49 21.94 0.05
C ALA A 418 8.45 22.91 -1.14
N ALA A 419 8.96 24.14 -1.01
CA ALA A 419 8.93 25.11 -2.10
C ALA A 419 9.72 24.61 -3.32
N LEU A 420 9.12 24.70 -4.50
CA LEU A 420 9.73 24.33 -5.78
C LEU A 420 10.08 25.61 -6.55
N ASP A 421 11.30 25.69 -7.07
CA ASP A 421 11.75 26.84 -7.84
C ASP A 421 10.96 26.97 -9.15
N GLY A 422 10.25 28.10 -9.31
CA GLY A 422 9.49 28.42 -10.51
C GLY A 422 8.21 27.60 -10.71
N ILE A 423 7.83 26.72 -9.79
CA ILE A 423 6.63 25.88 -9.87
C ILE A 423 5.65 26.29 -8.76
N PRO A 424 4.44 26.78 -9.10
CA PRO A 424 3.43 27.08 -8.10
C PRO A 424 3.09 25.86 -7.26
N THR A 425 3.23 25.98 -5.95
CA THR A 425 3.10 24.88 -5.01
C THR A 425 2.16 25.28 -3.87
N ALA A 426 1.27 24.38 -3.51
CA ALA A 426 0.40 24.51 -2.35
C ALA A 426 0.36 23.19 -1.56
N GLY A 427 0.08 23.26 -0.27
CA GLY A 427 0.01 22.05 0.55
C GLY A 427 -0.21 22.33 2.02
N LYS A 428 -0.20 21.27 2.81
CA LYS A 428 -0.43 21.35 4.26
C LYS A 428 0.41 20.33 5.02
N THR A 429 1.07 20.79 6.07
CA THR A 429 1.76 19.94 7.05
C THR A 429 0.78 19.29 8.00
N GLY A 430 1.06 18.04 8.38
CA GLY A 430 0.41 17.32 9.47
C GLY A 430 1.44 16.95 10.54
N THR A 431 1.05 17.05 11.79
CA THR A 431 1.83 16.57 12.94
C THR A 431 0.82 16.18 14.01
N THR A 432 0.94 14.97 14.51
CA THR A 432 0.03 14.46 15.55
C THR A 432 0.55 14.75 16.95
N ASN A 433 -0.32 14.64 17.95
CA ASN A 433 0.06 14.69 19.34
C ASN A 433 1.11 13.62 19.64
N ALA A 434 2.06 13.94 20.49
CA ALA A 434 3.23 13.10 20.81
C ALA A 434 4.10 12.76 19.58
N TYR A 435 3.96 13.46 18.45
CA TYR A 435 4.81 13.31 17.26
C TYR A 435 4.86 11.88 16.71
N ARG A 436 3.75 11.14 16.74
CA ARG A 436 3.70 9.76 16.24
C ARG A 436 3.67 9.69 14.73
N ASP A 437 2.98 10.66 14.11
CA ASP A 437 2.81 10.76 12.66
C ASP A 437 3.19 12.16 12.20
N ALA A 438 4.01 12.24 11.17
CA ALA A 438 4.38 13.48 10.51
C ALA A 438 4.04 13.39 9.02
N TRP A 439 3.34 14.41 8.51
CA TRP A 439 2.81 14.43 7.15
C TRP A 439 3.15 15.70 6.41
N PHE A 440 3.34 15.58 5.12
CA PHE A 440 3.14 16.68 4.20
C PHE A 440 2.34 16.20 3.01
N VAL A 441 1.24 16.91 2.70
CA VAL A 441 0.42 16.67 1.51
C VAL A 441 0.40 17.95 0.71
N GLY A 442 0.90 17.90 -0.51
CA GLY A 442 1.03 19.07 -1.36
C GLY A 442 0.77 18.72 -2.83
N TYR A 443 0.63 19.76 -3.61
CA TYR A 443 0.31 19.66 -5.02
C TYR A 443 0.81 20.86 -5.83
N THR A 444 0.90 20.64 -7.13
CA THR A 444 1.17 21.63 -8.18
C THR A 444 0.02 21.64 -9.19
N GLY A 445 0.16 22.34 -10.30
CA GLY A 445 -0.78 22.22 -11.42
C GLY A 445 -0.70 20.90 -12.18
N ASN A 446 0.27 20.03 -11.86
CA ASN A 446 0.52 18.76 -12.55
C ASN A 446 0.23 17.53 -11.68
N PHE A 447 0.66 17.54 -10.42
CA PHE A 447 0.68 16.37 -9.54
C PHE A 447 0.26 16.70 -8.13
N THR A 448 -0.22 15.67 -7.43
CA THR A 448 -0.42 15.68 -5.99
C THR A 448 0.46 14.60 -5.36
N CYS A 449 1.06 14.90 -4.21
CA CYS A 449 1.88 13.95 -3.49
C CYS A 449 1.60 14.04 -1.98
N ALA A 450 1.48 12.89 -1.33
CA ALA A 450 1.43 12.78 0.13
C ALA A 450 2.64 12.01 0.63
N VAL A 451 3.25 12.51 1.70
CA VAL A 451 4.37 11.85 2.38
C VAL A 451 4.05 11.73 3.86
N TRP A 452 4.21 10.53 4.39
CA TRP A 452 4.08 10.19 5.80
C TRP A 452 5.37 9.60 6.35
N TYR A 453 5.69 9.93 7.60
CA TYR A 453 6.75 9.33 8.42
C TYR A 453 6.21 8.94 9.79
N GLY A 454 6.68 7.80 10.32
CA GLY A 454 6.33 7.31 11.65
C GLY A 454 6.97 5.97 11.98
N ASN A 455 6.37 5.26 12.94
CA ASN A 455 6.80 3.93 13.40
C ASN A 455 5.62 2.95 13.39
N ASP A 456 5.88 1.67 13.09
CA ASP A 456 4.83 0.64 13.03
C ASP A 456 4.24 0.33 14.40
N ASP A 457 5.02 0.47 15.46
CA ASP A 457 4.62 0.27 16.85
C ASP A 457 3.96 1.50 17.50
N TYR A 458 3.65 2.54 16.71
CA TYR A 458 3.10 3.82 17.19
C TYR A 458 3.98 4.56 18.20
N SER A 459 5.24 4.17 18.36
CA SER A 459 6.20 4.93 19.18
C SER A 459 6.38 6.35 18.64
N PRO A 460 6.53 7.35 19.52
CA PRO A 460 6.71 8.73 19.08
C PRO A 460 8.06 8.94 18.41
N THR A 461 8.07 9.84 17.44
CA THR A 461 9.31 10.37 16.86
C THR A 461 9.90 11.46 17.76
N ASN A 462 11.19 11.78 17.59
CA ASN A 462 11.86 12.86 18.32
C ASN A 462 11.46 14.24 17.77
N ARG A 463 10.22 14.69 18.08
CA ARG A 463 9.67 16.00 17.67
C ARG A 463 9.71 16.25 16.16
N MET A 464 9.61 15.21 15.34
CA MET A 464 9.52 15.39 13.89
C MET A 464 8.17 16.04 13.53
N THR A 465 8.23 17.11 12.77
CA THR A 465 7.03 17.80 12.24
C THR A 465 6.89 17.54 10.74
N GLY A 466 5.69 17.75 10.21
CA GLY A 466 5.46 17.64 8.77
C GLY A 466 6.28 18.60 7.90
N GLY A 467 6.75 19.71 8.47
CA GLY A 467 7.66 20.66 7.82
C GLY A 467 9.13 20.23 7.80
N ALA A 468 9.49 19.11 8.47
CA ALA A 468 10.84 18.53 8.49
C ALA A 468 11.03 17.53 7.34
N LEU A 469 11.26 16.24 7.66
CA LEU A 469 11.50 15.21 6.63
C LEU A 469 10.36 15.06 5.64
N PRO A 470 9.05 15.08 6.02
CA PRO A 470 7.99 14.92 5.04
C PRO A 470 8.00 15.99 3.94
N ALA A 471 8.19 17.27 4.32
CA ALA A 471 8.24 18.38 3.36
C ALA A 471 9.49 18.31 2.47
N GLN A 472 10.64 17.90 3.01
CA GLN A 472 11.87 17.72 2.24
C GLN A 472 11.76 16.55 1.26
N THR A 473 11.28 15.39 1.71
CA THR A 473 11.05 14.22 0.85
C THR A 473 10.08 14.55 -0.28
N TRP A 474 9.01 15.27 0.05
CA TRP A 474 8.04 15.73 -0.95
C TRP A 474 8.71 16.62 -2.01
N HIS A 475 9.56 17.58 -1.58
CA HIS A 475 10.32 18.43 -2.47
C HIS A 475 11.18 17.61 -3.44
N ASP A 476 11.98 16.68 -2.91
CA ASP A 476 12.89 15.86 -3.70
C ASP A 476 12.13 15.02 -4.75
N ILE A 477 11.02 14.41 -4.37
CA ILE A 477 10.14 13.65 -5.28
C ILE A 477 9.56 14.58 -6.36
N MET A 478 9.04 15.73 -5.97
CA MET A 478 8.35 16.60 -6.91
C MET A 478 9.28 17.34 -7.87
N VAL A 479 10.52 17.60 -7.47
CA VAL A 479 11.57 18.06 -8.40
C VAL A 479 11.79 17.03 -9.52
N ALA A 480 11.89 15.75 -9.17
CA ALA A 480 12.04 14.67 -10.14
C ALA A 480 10.78 14.51 -11.02
N ALA A 481 9.59 14.58 -10.42
CA ALA A 481 8.31 14.45 -11.13
C ALA A 481 8.07 15.54 -12.18
N HIS A 482 8.70 16.73 -12.03
CA HIS A 482 8.57 17.83 -12.97
C HIS A 482 9.71 17.89 -14.02
N GLN A 483 10.66 16.95 -13.99
CA GLN A 483 11.71 16.90 -15.01
C GLN A 483 11.12 16.60 -16.39
N GLY A 484 11.30 17.54 -17.33
CA GLY A 484 10.78 17.39 -18.68
C GLY A 484 9.25 17.55 -18.83
N VAL A 485 8.55 17.94 -17.76
CA VAL A 485 7.11 18.15 -17.77
C VAL A 485 6.81 19.64 -17.91
N GLU A 486 5.86 19.99 -18.78
CA GLU A 486 5.35 21.36 -18.89
C GLU A 486 4.61 21.74 -17.61
N VAL A 487 5.04 22.83 -16.96
CA VAL A 487 4.43 23.31 -15.74
C VAL A 487 3.07 23.92 -16.05
N LYS A 488 2.03 23.35 -15.45
CA LYS A 488 0.65 23.83 -15.58
C LYS A 488 0.33 24.85 -14.51
N GLU A 489 -0.61 25.73 -14.87
CA GLU A 489 -1.18 26.69 -13.92
C GLU A 489 -1.78 25.95 -12.70
N LEU A 490 -1.50 26.49 -11.52
CA LEU A 490 -2.19 26.10 -10.29
C LEU A 490 -3.35 27.10 -10.05
N PRO A 491 -4.60 26.67 -10.20
CA PRO A 491 -5.76 27.55 -10.00
C PRO A 491 -5.72 28.26 -8.64
N GLY A 492 -5.87 29.58 -8.65
CA GLY A 492 -5.81 30.40 -7.42
C GLY A 492 -4.40 30.85 -7.00
N VAL A 493 -3.36 30.34 -7.65
CA VAL A 493 -1.95 30.72 -7.39
C VAL A 493 -1.29 31.33 -8.63
N GLY A 494 -1.61 30.80 -9.81
CA GLY A 494 -1.13 31.30 -11.10
C GLY A 494 -0.13 30.38 -11.80
N MET A 495 0.55 30.95 -12.82
CA MET A 495 1.60 30.27 -13.58
C MET A 495 2.95 30.45 -12.90
N GLY A 496 3.76 29.39 -12.90
CA GLY A 496 5.16 29.46 -12.52
C GLY A 496 6.00 30.27 -13.53
N THR A 497 7.11 30.79 -13.06
CA THR A 497 8.15 31.28 -13.97
C THR A 497 8.81 30.08 -14.66
N LYS A 498 9.10 30.20 -15.98
CA LYS A 498 9.82 29.13 -16.69
C LYS A 498 11.08 28.75 -15.92
N LEU A 499 11.24 27.45 -15.60
CA LEU A 499 12.48 26.94 -15.07
C LEU A 499 13.64 27.35 -16.00
N PRO A 500 14.79 27.77 -15.50
CA PRO A 500 15.98 27.95 -16.32
C PRO A 500 16.27 26.61 -17.02
N THR A 501 16.44 26.66 -18.34
CA THR A 501 16.82 25.49 -19.13
C THR A 501 18.07 24.87 -18.50
N PRO A 502 18.11 23.55 -18.23
CA PRO A 502 19.33 22.93 -17.69
C PRO A 502 20.52 23.31 -18.58
N PRO A 503 21.70 23.55 -18.01
CA PRO A 503 22.87 23.88 -18.81
C PRO A 503 23.10 22.78 -19.85
N ALA A 504 23.41 23.18 -21.10
CA ALA A 504 23.54 22.31 -22.28
C ALA A 504 24.48 21.09 -22.09
N ASN A 505 25.19 20.99 -21.00
CA ASN A 505 26.09 19.88 -20.65
C ASN A 505 25.39 18.67 -20.01
N ALA A 506 24.11 18.79 -19.61
CA ALA A 506 23.35 17.63 -19.13
C ALA A 506 22.80 16.76 -20.29
N ALA A 507 22.71 17.32 -21.50
CA ALA A 507 22.22 16.60 -22.68
C ALA A 507 23.25 15.61 -23.28
N THR A 508 24.53 15.70 -22.92
CA THR A 508 25.59 14.83 -23.45
C THR A 508 25.75 13.50 -22.75
N VAL A 509 25.14 13.32 -21.55
CA VAL A 509 25.14 12.02 -20.86
C VAL A 509 23.94 11.16 -21.26
N ALA A 510 22.85 11.77 -21.75
CA ALA A 510 21.67 11.04 -22.21
C ALA A 510 21.75 10.57 -23.69
N ALA A 511 22.71 11.06 -24.48
CA ALA A 511 22.83 10.76 -25.92
C ALA A 511 23.61 9.46 -26.25
N ASN A 512 24.22 8.80 -25.25
CA ASN A 512 24.92 7.52 -25.43
C ASN A 512 24.16 6.30 -24.86
N GLY A 513 22.95 6.48 -24.37
CA GLY A 513 22.00 5.40 -24.14
C GLY A 513 21.30 5.08 -25.45
N ALA A 514 21.69 3.99 -26.11
CA ALA A 514 20.86 3.40 -27.15
C ALA A 514 19.42 3.32 -26.64
N ALA A 515 18.44 3.80 -27.45
CA ALA A 515 17.03 3.57 -27.18
C ALA A 515 16.86 2.13 -26.71
N PRO A 516 16.12 1.87 -25.62
CA PRO A 516 15.91 0.50 -25.19
C PRO A 516 15.33 -0.23 -26.39
N LYS A 517 16.10 -1.16 -26.95
CA LYS A 517 15.56 -2.13 -27.90
C LYS A 517 14.37 -2.72 -27.17
N ILE A 518 13.17 -2.51 -27.72
CA ILE A 518 12.03 -3.34 -27.40
C ILE A 518 12.59 -4.75 -27.52
N LEU A 519 12.79 -5.39 -26.37
CA LEU A 519 13.12 -6.79 -26.33
C LEU A 519 11.96 -7.46 -27.03
N ASP A 520 12.21 -7.92 -28.24
CA ASP A 520 11.34 -8.85 -28.95
C ASP A 520 11.36 -10.12 -28.08
N ILE A 521 10.51 -10.14 -27.04
CA ILE A 521 10.30 -11.31 -26.19
C ILE A 521 9.59 -12.26 -27.13
N LYS A 522 10.39 -13.06 -27.84
CA LYS A 522 9.84 -14.28 -28.43
C LYS A 522 9.06 -14.95 -27.33
N PRO A 523 7.77 -15.29 -27.53
CA PRO A 523 7.00 -15.99 -26.53
C PRO A 523 7.84 -17.17 -26.11
N GLY A 524 8.20 -17.21 -24.81
CA GLY A 524 8.88 -18.35 -24.21
C GLY A 524 8.05 -19.59 -24.49
N PRO A 525 8.64 -20.78 -24.48
CA PRO A 525 7.87 -22.00 -24.67
C PRO A 525 6.66 -21.95 -23.73
N PRO A 526 5.46 -22.33 -24.21
CA PRO A 526 4.22 -22.20 -23.44
C PRO A 526 4.41 -22.84 -22.07
N PRO A 527 3.77 -22.30 -21.01
CA PRO A 527 3.93 -22.78 -19.65
C PRO A 527 3.80 -24.28 -19.66
N VAL A 528 4.79 -24.97 -19.09
CA VAL A 528 5.11 -26.38 -19.29
C VAL A 528 4.12 -27.32 -18.58
N LEU A 529 2.84 -27.05 -18.70
CA LEU A 529 1.79 -28.04 -18.49
C LEU A 529 1.76 -28.92 -19.74
N THR A 530 2.06 -30.20 -19.58
CA THR A 530 1.75 -31.14 -20.64
C THR A 530 0.26 -30.97 -20.97
N ARG A 531 -0.13 -31.15 -22.23
CA ARG A 531 -1.52 -31.07 -22.67
C ARG A 531 -2.46 -31.85 -21.72
N ARG A 532 -1.98 -33.00 -21.25
CA ARG A 532 -2.63 -33.86 -20.25
C ARG A 532 -2.77 -33.19 -18.86
N GLY A 533 -1.78 -32.44 -18.40
CA GLY A 533 -1.86 -31.69 -17.13
C GLY A 533 -2.84 -30.53 -17.20
N ALA A 534 -2.92 -29.85 -18.34
CA ALA A 534 -3.92 -28.79 -18.57
C ALA A 534 -5.34 -29.34 -18.64
N ASP A 535 -5.55 -30.48 -19.35
CA ASP A 535 -6.85 -31.16 -19.44
C ASP A 535 -7.32 -31.65 -18.06
N ILE A 536 -6.42 -32.10 -17.21
CA ILE A 536 -6.71 -32.52 -15.85
C ILE A 536 -7.14 -31.34 -14.97
N LEU A 537 -6.49 -30.17 -15.08
CA LEU A 537 -6.89 -28.98 -14.34
C LEU A 537 -8.31 -28.54 -14.71
N VAL A 538 -8.66 -28.56 -16.00
CA VAL A 538 -10.01 -28.25 -16.49
C VAL A 538 -11.05 -29.26 -15.95
N GLN A 539 -10.70 -30.54 -15.86
CA GLN A 539 -11.59 -31.57 -15.29
C GLN A 539 -11.82 -31.39 -13.79
N VAL A 540 -10.79 -30.99 -13.02
CA VAL A 540 -10.93 -30.70 -11.59
C VAL A 540 -11.82 -29.50 -11.37
N GLU A 541 -11.62 -28.42 -12.11
CA GLU A 541 -12.46 -27.22 -12.03
C GLU A 541 -13.94 -27.56 -12.29
N LYS A 542 -14.20 -28.36 -13.32
CA LYS A 542 -15.55 -28.85 -13.63
C LYS A 542 -16.15 -29.74 -12.51
N MET A 543 -15.34 -30.61 -11.90
CA MET A 543 -15.80 -31.45 -10.78
C MET A 543 -16.09 -30.63 -9.52
N LEU A 544 -15.32 -29.60 -9.24
CA LEU A 544 -15.56 -28.68 -8.11
C LEU A 544 -16.82 -27.85 -8.35
N ASP A 545 -17.05 -27.38 -9.55
CA ASP A 545 -18.27 -26.67 -9.95
C ASP A 545 -19.52 -27.59 -9.86
N ASP A 546 -19.42 -28.83 -10.28
CA ASP A 546 -20.51 -29.81 -10.21
C ASP A 546 -20.77 -30.21 -8.74
N ALA A 547 -19.76 -30.35 -7.89
CA ALA A 547 -19.91 -30.59 -6.47
C ALA A 547 -20.54 -29.39 -5.75
N ALA A 548 -20.15 -28.16 -6.11
CA ALA A 548 -20.76 -26.94 -5.57
C ALA A 548 -22.24 -26.81 -5.96
N LYS A 549 -22.60 -27.17 -7.21
CA LYS A 549 -24.01 -27.22 -7.67
C LYS A 549 -24.81 -28.29 -6.94
N THR A 550 -24.21 -29.44 -6.63
CA THR A 550 -24.87 -30.53 -5.92
C THR A 550 -25.05 -30.21 -4.44
N ALA A 551 -24.09 -29.52 -3.81
CA ALA A 551 -24.19 -29.04 -2.44
C ALA A 551 -25.17 -27.86 -2.30
N GLY A 552 -25.35 -27.02 -3.32
CA GLY A 552 -26.32 -25.93 -3.37
C GLY A 552 -27.77 -26.40 -3.66
N GLY A 553 -27.98 -27.67 -4.05
CA GLY A 553 -29.30 -28.24 -4.38
C GLY A 553 -30.13 -28.70 -3.18
N VAL A 554 -29.68 -28.53 -1.95
CA VAL A 554 -30.40 -29.00 -0.73
C VAL A 554 -31.07 -27.86 0.06
N THR A 555 -31.27 -26.70 -0.52
CA THR A 555 -32.06 -25.62 0.13
C THR A 555 -32.91 -24.88 -0.91
N SER A 556 -34.06 -25.46 -1.31
CA SER A 556 -35.22 -24.67 -1.69
C SER A 556 -36.47 -25.37 -1.21
N SER A 557 -36.91 -25.08 0.00
CA SER A 557 -38.27 -25.22 0.46
C SER A 557 -38.89 -23.82 0.52
N ASP A 558 -40.03 -23.73 -0.16
CA ASP A 558 -41.04 -22.69 -0.31
C ASP A 558 -41.11 -21.67 0.88
N PRO A 559 -41.04 -20.34 0.66
CA PRO A 559 -41.05 -19.33 1.71
C PRO A 559 -42.45 -18.99 2.27
N THR A 560 -43.50 -19.79 2.05
CA THR A 560 -44.85 -19.41 2.46
C THR A 560 -45.48 -20.20 3.62
N LYS A 561 -44.74 -20.94 4.43
CA LYS A 561 -45.31 -21.55 5.64
C LYS A 561 -44.46 -21.29 6.88
N PRO A 562 -45.08 -20.76 7.98
CA PRO A 562 -44.35 -20.58 9.25
C PRO A 562 -44.19 -21.94 9.96
N THR A 563 -42.96 -22.40 10.14
CA THR A 563 -42.66 -23.57 10.97
C THR A 563 -42.31 -23.12 12.40
N LYS A 564 -42.93 -23.82 13.38
CA LYS A 564 -42.71 -23.68 14.80
C LYS A 564 -41.24 -23.95 15.20
N PRO A 565 -40.71 -23.32 16.27
CA PRO A 565 -39.35 -23.56 16.71
C PRO A 565 -39.18 -24.95 17.30
N VAL A 566 -38.21 -25.70 16.81
CA VAL A 566 -37.75 -26.96 17.38
C VAL A 566 -36.76 -26.62 18.51
N SER A 567 -37.05 -27.14 19.71
CA SER A 567 -36.23 -26.98 20.92
C SER A 567 -34.82 -27.52 20.70
N SER A 568 -33.82 -26.68 20.99
CA SER A 568 -32.42 -27.08 21.09
C SER A 568 -32.19 -27.95 22.32
N THR A 569 -31.86 -29.20 22.11
CA THR A 569 -31.31 -30.07 23.16
C THR A 569 -29.82 -29.71 23.33
N SER A 570 -29.49 -29.13 24.48
CA SER A 570 -28.14 -28.79 24.88
C SER A 570 -27.29 -30.05 25.09
N LEU A 571 -26.20 -30.19 24.36
CA LEU A 571 -25.07 -31.04 24.77
C LEU A 571 -24.12 -30.17 25.60
N ALA A 572 -24.08 -30.46 26.89
CA ALA A 572 -23.19 -29.84 27.85
C ALA A 572 -21.74 -30.29 27.59
N PHE A 573 -20.85 -29.33 27.44
CA PHE A 573 -19.40 -29.52 27.60
C PHE A 573 -19.02 -29.06 29.02
N PRO A 574 -18.08 -29.73 29.72
CA PRO A 574 -17.71 -29.39 31.09
C PRO A 574 -16.93 -28.07 31.14
N GLU A 575 -17.35 -27.23 32.06
CA GLU A 575 -16.63 -26.02 32.46
C GLU A 575 -15.31 -26.38 33.13
N SER A 576 -14.19 -25.86 32.58
CA SER A 576 -13.03 -25.48 33.38
C SER A 576 -12.08 -24.66 32.49
N PHE A 577 -12.15 -23.34 32.61
CA PHE A 577 -11.04 -22.39 32.65
C PHE A 577 -11.61 -21.01 32.90
N ALA A 578 -11.57 -20.63 34.18
CA ALA A 578 -11.96 -19.32 34.67
C ALA A 578 -10.98 -18.26 34.13
N ALA A 579 -11.54 -17.18 33.59
CA ALA A 579 -10.82 -15.97 33.23
C ALA A 579 -10.29 -15.29 34.52
N ALA A 580 -8.99 -14.99 34.54
CA ALA A 580 -8.37 -14.15 35.55
C ALA A 580 -8.70 -12.68 35.27
N THR A 581 -9.38 -12.04 36.21
CA THR A 581 -9.55 -10.58 36.30
C THR A 581 -8.23 -9.90 36.68
N PRO A 582 -7.94 -8.67 36.22
CA PRO A 582 -6.75 -7.92 36.64
C PRO A 582 -6.90 -7.41 38.06
N GLY A 583 -5.92 -7.73 38.92
CA GLY A 583 -5.88 -7.32 40.32
C GLY A 583 -5.49 -5.87 40.53
N ASP A 584 -6.01 -5.34 41.59
CA ASP A 584 -5.80 -4.05 42.24
C ASP A 584 -4.31 -3.79 42.61
N PRO A 585 -3.75 -2.59 42.42
CA PRO A 585 -2.33 -2.27 42.63
C PRO A 585 -1.95 -1.86 44.06
N THR A 586 -2.62 -2.35 45.11
CA THR A 586 -2.27 -2.01 46.51
C THR A 586 -2.09 -3.25 47.39
N ALA A 587 -0.98 -3.98 47.20
CA ALA A 587 -0.52 -4.90 48.27
C ALA A 587 1.02 -5.04 48.21
N PRO A 588 1.70 -5.03 49.37
CA PRO A 588 3.16 -5.00 49.43
C PRO A 588 3.80 -6.38 49.24
N ALA A 589 5.00 -6.40 48.67
CA ALA A 589 5.78 -7.58 48.35
C ALA A 589 6.18 -8.42 49.59
N PRO A 590 6.18 -9.76 49.50
CA PRO A 590 6.74 -10.63 50.55
C PRO A 590 8.27 -10.74 50.39
N ARG A 591 8.94 -10.68 51.55
CA ARG A 591 10.40 -10.84 51.71
C ARG A 591 10.82 -12.29 51.41
N LYS A 592 11.99 -12.41 50.76
CA LYS A 592 12.74 -13.66 50.61
C LYS A 592 13.16 -14.21 51.97
N ASN A 593 13.00 -15.51 52.11
CA ASN A 593 13.94 -16.40 52.78
C ASN A 593 14.20 -17.58 51.84
#